data_cb79c30a446e8dd08768752eb35330ca
#
_entry.id   cb79c30a446e8dd08768752eb35330ca
#
_cell.length_a   1.000
_cell.length_b   1.000
_cell.length_c   1.000
_cell.angle_alpha   90.00
_cell.angle_beta   90.00
_cell.angle_gamma   90.00
#
_symmetry.space_group_name_H-M   'P 1'
#
loop_
_entity.id
_entity.type
_entity.pdbx_description
1 polymer ?
#
loop_
_entity_poly.entity_id
_entity_poly.type
_entity_poly.pdbx_seq_one_letter_code
_entity_poly.pdbx_strand_id
1 'polypeptide(L)'
;MSGSYQVIARKWRPQTFDDVVGQDHVVRTLKNAISRNRIAHAYLFVGPRGTGKTSTARIFAKALNATGGPKADFDVNDPICQSIADGSCLDVIEIDGASNNGIEQVRELRDTVRYAPAQGQFKVYIIDEVHMLSNQAFNALLKTLEEPPPHVKFIFATTDVQKVLPTIISRCQRFDLKPIPSELIVQRLKKIALAEKIKVSDPALASIARMADGGMRDAQSIFDQMISFCGNEVGEADVLDVYGLVAGEKISALASALAAADHKKIVEIVDDCDENGRDLYRLLVDVQVNVRTALLDAISRNGSSSALGTPMTTEQLTRLLDGLHEGEGGVKHGLSEKINFEVALLKAVEASRARAIDSLIKEISAMADGLPEDGVKKNG
;
A
#
# COMPACT_ATOMS: atom_id res chain seq x y z
N MET A 1 17.31 14.68 -32.15
CA MET A 1 16.72 13.33 -32.00
C MET A 1 15.63 13.44 -30.96
N SER A 2 14.37 13.34 -31.37
CA SER A 2 13.21 13.35 -30.47
C SER A 2 13.26 12.05 -29.67
N GLY A 3 13.69 12.12 -28.41
CA GLY A 3 13.63 11.00 -27.52
C GLY A 3 12.18 10.50 -27.43
N SER A 4 11.95 9.24 -27.69
CA SER A 4 10.64 8.59 -27.46
C SER A 4 10.21 8.89 -26.02
N TYR A 5 9.00 9.43 -25.84
CA TYR A 5 8.40 9.66 -24.52
C TYR A 5 8.44 8.36 -23.70
N GLN A 6 8.98 8.44 -22.50
CA GLN A 6 9.06 7.32 -21.58
C GLN A 6 8.27 7.65 -20.31
N VAL A 7 7.33 6.78 -19.97
CA VAL A 7 6.49 6.90 -18.76
C VAL A 7 7.37 7.07 -17.51
N ILE A 8 7.01 8.00 -16.62
CA ILE A 8 7.77 8.34 -15.39
C ILE A 8 8.11 7.11 -14.56
N ALA A 9 7.15 6.20 -14.37
CA ALA A 9 7.34 4.96 -13.62
C ALA A 9 8.42 4.04 -14.20
N ARG A 10 8.72 4.14 -15.52
CA ARG A 10 9.81 3.40 -16.15
C ARG A 10 11.11 4.18 -16.11
N LYS A 11 11.09 5.47 -16.42
CA LYS A 11 12.25 6.37 -16.42
C LYS A 11 12.90 6.47 -15.03
N TRP A 12 12.07 6.56 -13.98
CA TRP A 12 12.51 6.73 -12.58
C TRP A 12 12.53 5.42 -11.78
N ARG A 13 12.56 4.27 -12.47
CA ARG A 13 12.74 2.98 -11.80
C ARG A 13 14.10 2.96 -11.07
N PRO A 14 14.15 2.58 -9.80
CA PRO A 14 15.40 2.46 -9.04
C PRO A 14 16.46 1.65 -9.79
N GLN A 15 17.68 2.17 -9.86
CA GLN A 15 18.80 1.52 -10.53
C GLN A 15 19.84 0.97 -9.56
N THR A 16 19.92 1.54 -8.35
CA THR A 16 20.82 1.15 -7.27
C THR A 16 20.02 0.89 -5.98
N PHE A 17 20.68 0.29 -4.99
CA PHE A 17 20.07 0.10 -3.67
C PHE A 17 19.70 1.41 -2.98
N ASP A 18 20.45 2.49 -3.24
CA ASP A 18 20.23 3.80 -2.62
C ASP A 18 19.02 4.54 -3.23
N ASP A 19 18.57 4.10 -4.41
CA ASP A 19 17.35 4.61 -5.04
C ASP A 19 16.06 3.99 -4.48
N VAL A 20 16.19 2.89 -3.72
CA VAL A 20 15.03 2.17 -3.18
C VAL A 20 14.49 2.91 -1.98
N VAL A 21 13.24 3.37 -2.07
CA VAL A 21 12.60 4.21 -1.05
C VAL A 21 11.81 3.34 -0.06
N GLY A 22 11.98 3.59 1.25
CA GLY A 22 11.14 3.04 2.32
C GLY A 22 11.36 1.55 2.63
N GLN A 23 12.44 0.92 2.10
CA GLN A 23 12.76 -0.49 2.30
C GLN A 23 14.15 -0.70 2.92
N ASP A 24 14.59 0.21 3.79
CA ASP A 24 15.95 0.23 4.35
C ASP A 24 16.37 -1.09 5.00
N HIS A 25 15.44 -1.79 5.65
CA HIS A 25 15.69 -3.09 6.28
C HIS A 25 16.03 -4.18 5.26
N VAL A 26 15.36 -4.20 4.10
CA VAL A 26 15.64 -5.12 2.99
C VAL A 26 16.98 -4.79 2.36
N VAL A 27 17.17 -3.52 1.99
CA VAL A 27 18.39 -3.01 1.36
C VAL A 27 19.61 -3.31 2.22
N ARG A 28 19.57 -2.97 3.52
CA ARG A 28 20.67 -3.25 4.45
C ARG A 28 21.00 -4.73 4.55
N THR A 29 19.98 -5.59 4.58
CA THR A 29 20.19 -7.04 4.69
C THR A 29 20.83 -7.61 3.42
N LEU A 30 20.37 -7.17 2.23
CA LEU A 30 20.96 -7.59 0.95
C LEU A 30 22.41 -7.10 0.80
N LYS A 31 22.70 -5.81 1.10
CA LYS A 31 24.07 -5.28 1.11
C LYS A 31 24.97 -6.06 2.06
N ASN A 32 24.50 -6.42 3.25
CA ASN A 32 25.25 -7.24 4.21
C ASN A 32 25.48 -8.68 3.72
N ALA A 33 24.50 -9.29 3.04
CA ALA A 33 24.66 -10.63 2.47
C ALA A 33 25.75 -10.65 1.41
N ILE A 34 25.80 -9.64 0.55
CA ILE A 34 26.84 -9.46 -0.47
C ILE A 34 28.20 -9.27 0.18
N SER A 35 28.34 -8.28 1.09
CA SER A 35 29.63 -7.93 1.71
C SER A 35 30.25 -9.08 2.53
N ARG A 36 29.42 -9.96 3.09
CA ARG A 36 29.84 -11.13 3.86
C ARG A 36 29.93 -12.40 3.04
N ASN A 37 29.70 -12.33 1.74
CA ASN A 37 29.63 -13.47 0.83
C ASN A 37 28.67 -14.58 1.32
N ARG A 38 27.55 -14.17 1.93
CA ARG A 38 26.49 -15.07 2.43
C ARG A 38 25.25 -14.97 1.54
N ILE A 39 25.42 -15.33 0.26
CA ILE A 39 24.38 -15.22 -0.75
C ILE A 39 23.61 -16.54 -0.78
N ALA A 40 22.33 -16.52 -0.40
CA ALA A 40 21.44 -17.67 -0.46
C ALA A 40 21.19 -18.09 -1.92
N HIS A 41 20.69 -19.30 -2.10
CA HIS A 41 20.30 -19.80 -3.43
C HIS A 41 18.93 -19.31 -3.89
N ALA A 42 18.02 -18.98 -2.95
CA ALA A 42 16.67 -18.52 -3.26
C ALA A 42 16.22 -17.41 -2.30
N TYR A 43 15.53 -16.43 -2.86
CA TYR A 43 14.98 -15.25 -2.19
C TYR A 43 13.49 -15.14 -2.52
N LEU A 44 12.68 -14.66 -1.56
CA LEU A 44 11.26 -14.42 -1.74
C LEU A 44 10.93 -13.00 -1.28
N PHE A 45 10.62 -12.10 -2.20
CA PHE A 45 10.15 -10.75 -1.92
C PHE A 45 8.63 -10.71 -1.86
N VAL A 46 8.10 -10.39 -0.69
CA VAL A 46 6.66 -10.32 -0.42
C VAL A 46 6.28 -8.87 -0.16
N GLY A 47 5.14 -8.42 -0.62
CA GLY A 47 4.64 -7.09 -0.28
C GLY A 47 3.60 -6.56 -1.27
N PRO A 48 2.92 -5.46 -0.96
CA PRO A 48 1.91 -4.86 -1.81
C PRO A 48 2.44 -4.49 -3.20
N ARG A 49 1.51 -4.25 -4.12
CA ARG A 49 1.85 -3.75 -5.46
C ARG A 49 2.58 -2.40 -5.36
N GLY A 50 3.50 -2.14 -6.27
CA GLY A 50 4.17 -0.83 -6.36
C GLY A 50 5.25 -0.56 -5.33
N THR A 51 5.53 -1.45 -4.36
CA THR A 51 6.51 -1.26 -3.27
C THR A 51 7.96 -1.50 -3.66
N GLY A 52 8.23 -1.95 -4.89
CA GLY A 52 9.59 -2.11 -5.42
C GLY A 52 10.14 -3.53 -5.44
N LYS A 53 9.32 -4.59 -5.29
CA LYS A 53 9.76 -6.00 -5.30
C LYS A 53 10.63 -6.34 -6.51
N THR A 54 10.10 -6.19 -7.72
CA THR A 54 10.80 -6.49 -8.98
C THR A 54 12.00 -5.58 -9.20
N SER A 55 11.91 -4.29 -8.81
CA SER A 55 13.04 -3.36 -8.90
C SER A 55 14.18 -3.79 -7.99
N THR A 56 13.89 -4.16 -6.74
CA THR A 56 14.88 -4.68 -5.80
C THR A 56 15.50 -5.99 -6.29
N ALA A 57 14.70 -6.88 -6.89
CA ALA A 57 15.18 -8.11 -7.51
C ALA A 57 16.22 -7.83 -8.62
N ARG A 58 15.91 -6.89 -9.52
CA ARG A 58 16.84 -6.50 -10.61
C ARG A 58 18.11 -5.82 -10.07
N ILE A 59 17.99 -4.94 -9.06
CA ILE A 59 19.14 -4.31 -8.41
C ILE A 59 20.04 -5.37 -7.76
N PHE A 60 19.43 -6.34 -7.09
CA PHE A 60 20.17 -7.44 -6.50
C PHE A 60 20.86 -8.31 -7.57
N ALA A 61 20.19 -8.62 -8.68
CA ALA A 61 20.79 -9.33 -9.81
C ALA A 61 21.99 -8.57 -10.40
N LYS A 62 21.90 -7.22 -10.53
CA LYS A 62 23.02 -6.36 -10.93
C LYS A 62 24.18 -6.46 -9.94
N ALA A 63 23.90 -6.34 -8.65
CA ALA A 63 24.93 -6.44 -7.60
C ALA A 63 25.64 -7.79 -7.59
N LEU A 64 24.95 -8.87 -7.95
CA LEU A 64 25.53 -10.22 -8.05
C LEU A 64 26.42 -10.38 -9.29
N ASN A 65 26.07 -9.75 -10.42
CA ASN A 65 26.70 -9.98 -11.73
C ASN A 65 27.52 -8.82 -12.28
N ALA A 66 27.57 -7.68 -11.58
CA ALA A 66 28.41 -6.56 -12.00
C ALA A 66 29.87 -6.97 -12.18
N THR A 67 30.57 -6.34 -13.10
CA THR A 67 31.99 -6.62 -13.37
C THR A 67 32.83 -6.54 -12.10
N GLY A 68 33.51 -7.63 -11.77
CA GLY A 68 34.27 -7.77 -10.52
C GLY A 68 33.40 -7.95 -9.26
N GLY A 69 32.10 -8.26 -9.44
CA GLY A 69 31.18 -8.55 -8.32
C GLY A 69 31.30 -9.96 -7.75
N PRO A 70 30.46 -10.34 -6.76
CA PRO A 70 29.35 -9.59 -6.17
C PRO A 70 29.78 -8.35 -5.37
N LYS A 71 29.13 -7.22 -5.61
CA LYS A 71 29.37 -5.97 -4.88
C LYS A 71 28.08 -5.14 -4.75
N ALA A 72 27.88 -4.55 -3.57
CA ALA A 72 26.69 -3.75 -3.31
C ALA A 72 26.70 -2.41 -4.06
N ASP A 73 27.91 -1.81 -4.16
CA ASP A 73 28.14 -0.55 -4.86
C ASP A 73 28.76 -0.85 -6.22
N PHE A 74 27.91 -1.03 -7.21
CA PHE A 74 28.27 -1.30 -8.60
C PHE A 74 28.07 -0.06 -9.47
N ASP A 75 28.80 0.02 -10.60
CA ASP A 75 28.60 1.06 -11.57
C ASP A 75 27.32 0.79 -12.40
N VAL A 76 26.42 1.74 -12.44
CA VAL A 76 25.18 1.66 -13.22
C VAL A 76 25.47 1.59 -14.73
N ASN A 77 26.60 2.14 -15.17
CA ASN A 77 27.04 2.14 -16.56
C ASN A 77 27.80 0.87 -16.96
N ASP A 78 28.01 -0.07 -16.03
CA ASP A 78 28.56 -1.38 -16.34
C ASP A 78 27.72 -2.07 -17.43
N PRO A 79 28.32 -2.59 -18.51
CA PRO A 79 27.59 -3.23 -19.60
C PRO A 79 26.64 -4.35 -19.16
N ILE A 80 27.06 -5.15 -18.16
CA ILE A 80 26.21 -6.21 -17.60
C ILE A 80 25.02 -5.58 -16.86
N CYS A 81 25.25 -4.53 -16.07
CA CYS A 81 24.18 -3.82 -15.34
C CYS A 81 23.19 -3.15 -16.31
N GLN A 82 23.66 -2.61 -17.42
CA GLN A 82 22.80 -2.04 -18.46
C GLN A 82 21.95 -3.13 -19.15
N SER A 83 22.56 -4.24 -19.55
CA SER A 83 21.83 -5.35 -20.17
C SER A 83 20.76 -5.94 -19.25
N ILE A 84 21.00 -5.98 -17.92
CA ILE A 84 19.99 -6.38 -16.93
C ILE A 84 18.86 -5.34 -16.84
N ALA A 85 19.19 -4.04 -16.90
CA ALA A 85 18.18 -2.98 -16.87
C ALA A 85 17.25 -3.05 -18.08
N ASP A 86 17.83 -3.35 -19.26
CA ASP A 86 17.11 -3.43 -20.54
C ASP A 86 16.41 -4.78 -20.75
N GLY A 87 16.68 -5.79 -19.90
CA GLY A 87 16.11 -7.13 -20.00
C GLY A 87 16.73 -8.00 -21.10
N SER A 88 17.93 -7.64 -21.58
CA SER A 88 18.64 -8.37 -22.66
C SER A 88 19.77 -9.28 -22.14
N CYS A 89 19.99 -9.32 -20.82
CA CYS A 89 21.04 -10.12 -20.22
C CYS A 89 20.73 -11.62 -20.28
N LEU A 90 21.64 -12.42 -20.84
CA LEU A 90 21.50 -13.88 -20.97
C LEU A 90 21.58 -14.61 -19.60
N ASP A 91 22.21 -13.99 -18.62
CA ASP A 91 22.43 -14.57 -17.30
C ASP A 91 21.35 -14.17 -16.29
N VAL A 92 20.46 -13.22 -16.64
CA VAL A 92 19.33 -12.79 -15.80
C VAL A 92 18.04 -12.95 -16.57
N ILE A 93 17.31 -14.00 -16.24
CA ILE A 93 16.05 -14.37 -16.90
C ILE A 93 14.90 -13.91 -16.03
N GLU A 94 14.07 -13.01 -16.53
CA GLU A 94 12.88 -12.53 -15.85
C GLU A 94 11.61 -13.13 -16.45
N ILE A 95 10.79 -13.74 -15.61
CA ILE A 95 9.54 -14.38 -15.98
C ILE A 95 8.43 -13.72 -15.15
N ASP A 96 7.39 -13.25 -15.84
CA ASP A 96 6.15 -12.83 -15.21
C ASP A 96 5.22 -14.03 -15.07
N GLY A 97 4.94 -14.46 -13.84
CA GLY A 97 4.08 -15.59 -13.54
C GLY A 97 2.62 -15.40 -13.96
N ALA A 98 2.17 -14.15 -14.12
CA ALA A 98 0.81 -13.88 -14.60
C ALA A 98 0.67 -14.19 -16.11
N SER A 99 1.70 -13.90 -16.89
CA SER A 99 1.73 -14.14 -18.35
C SER A 99 2.26 -15.54 -18.70
N ASN A 100 3.07 -16.16 -17.82
CA ASN A 100 3.77 -17.41 -18.04
C ASN A 100 3.51 -18.42 -16.92
N ASN A 101 2.25 -18.71 -16.65
CA ASN A 101 1.82 -19.60 -15.55
C ASN A 101 1.90 -21.11 -15.88
N GLY A 102 2.24 -21.45 -17.13
CA GLY A 102 2.27 -22.82 -17.62
C GLY A 102 3.48 -23.63 -17.15
N ILE A 103 3.33 -24.95 -17.16
CA ILE A 103 4.41 -25.89 -16.80
C ILE A 103 5.56 -25.87 -17.81
N GLU A 104 5.27 -25.57 -19.09
CA GLU A 104 6.27 -25.67 -20.18
C GLU A 104 7.36 -24.61 -20.00
N GLN A 105 7.00 -23.36 -19.69
CA GLN A 105 7.98 -22.29 -19.47
C GLN A 105 8.88 -22.58 -18.27
N VAL A 106 8.32 -23.18 -17.22
CA VAL A 106 9.10 -23.57 -16.04
C VAL A 106 9.99 -24.80 -16.33
N ARG A 107 9.56 -25.70 -17.21
CA ARG A 107 10.39 -26.84 -17.66
C ARG A 107 11.58 -26.34 -18.50
N GLU A 108 11.34 -25.43 -19.46
CA GLU A 108 12.39 -24.79 -20.22
C GLU A 108 13.39 -24.10 -19.30
N LEU A 109 12.91 -23.33 -18.30
CA LEU A 109 13.74 -22.72 -17.27
C LEU A 109 14.61 -23.77 -16.57
N ARG A 110 14.00 -24.86 -16.08
CA ARG A 110 14.71 -25.95 -15.38
C ARG A 110 15.80 -26.57 -16.24
N ASP A 111 15.56 -26.71 -17.53
CA ASP A 111 16.54 -27.31 -18.44
C ASP A 111 17.72 -26.35 -18.68
N THR A 112 17.50 -25.03 -18.61
CA THR A 112 18.57 -24.02 -18.72
C THR A 112 19.38 -23.82 -17.45
N VAL A 113 18.90 -24.26 -16.28
CA VAL A 113 19.60 -24.14 -14.97
C VAL A 113 20.97 -24.85 -14.96
N ARG A 114 21.13 -25.90 -15.78
CA ARG A 114 22.37 -26.69 -15.85
C ARG A 114 23.52 -25.96 -16.50
N TYR A 115 23.23 -24.94 -17.32
CA TYR A 115 24.27 -24.21 -18.05
C TYR A 115 24.92 -23.14 -17.16
N ALA A 116 26.23 -23.03 -17.27
CA ALA A 116 26.97 -21.97 -16.62
C ALA A 116 26.56 -20.58 -17.13
N PRO A 117 26.72 -19.51 -16.33
CA PRO A 117 26.51 -18.15 -16.79
C PRO A 117 27.47 -17.80 -17.93
N ALA A 118 27.03 -16.93 -18.86
CA ALA A 118 27.79 -16.56 -20.05
C ALA A 118 28.76 -15.40 -19.79
N GLN A 119 28.38 -14.43 -18.96
CA GLN A 119 29.11 -13.19 -18.70
C GLN A 119 29.26 -12.90 -17.21
N GLY A 120 28.20 -13.13 -16.45
CA GLY A 120 28.14 -12.85 -15.01
C GLY A 120 28.73 -13.98 -14.17
N GLN A 121 28.67 -13.82 -12.85
CA GLN A 121 29.07 -14.85 -11.89
C GLN A 121 27.92 -15.82 -11.57
N PHE A 122 26.68 -15.35 -11.67
CA PHE A 122 25.49 -16.13 -11.34
C PHE A 122 24.48 -16.11 -12.48
N LYS A 123 23.78 -17.22 -12.66
CA LYS A 123 22.56 -17.29 -13.45
C LYS A 123 21.37 -17.01 -12.53
N VAL A 124 20.71 -15.88 -12.75
CA VAL A 124 19.65 -15.38 -11.87
C VAL A 124 18.30 -15.53 -12.55
N TYR A 125 17.37 -16.16 -11.87
CA TYR A 125 16.00 -16.32 -12.33
C TYR A 125 15.09 -15.45 -11.45
N ILE A 126 14.51 -14.40 -12.03
CA ILE A 126 13.54 -13.53 -11.38
C ILE A 126 12.15 -13.98 -11.81
N ILE A 127 11.33 -14.44 -10.89
CA ILE A 127 9.95 -14.85 -11.17
C ILE A 127 9.02 -13.92 -10.42
N ASP A 128 8.43 -12.99 -11.18
CA ASP A 128 7.48 -12.02 -10.63
C ASP A 128 6.08 -12.63 -10.55
N GLU A 129 5.27 -12.17 -9.61
CA GLU A 129 3.93 -12.69 -9.28
C GLU A 129 3.90 -14.23 -9.22
N VAL A 130 4.89 -14.80 -8.52
CA VAL A 130 5.11 -16.26 -8.47
C VAL A 130 3.88 -17.03 -8.00
N HIS A 131 2.98 -16.41 -7.22
CA HIS A 131 1.72 -17.01 -6.77
C HIS A 131 0.73 -17.34 -7.90
N MET A 132 0.97 -16.82 -9.11
CA MET A 132 0.17 -17.10 -10.31
C MET A 132 0.59 -18.40 -11.01
N LEU A 133 1.73 -18.98 -10.65
CA LEU A 133 2.19 -20.24 -11.22
C LEU A 133 1.26 -21.39 -10.84
N SER A 134 1.07 -22.33 -11.76
CA SER A 134 0.34 -23.56 -11.47
C SER A 134 1.08 -24.44 -10.45
N ASN A 135 0.36 -25.27 -9.72
CA ASN A 135 0.96 -26.24 -8.79
C ASN A 135 1.96 -27.18 -9.49
N GLN A 136 1.74 -27.51 -10.74
CA GLN A 136 2.66 -28.32 -11.54
C GLN A 136 3.95 -27.58 -11.86
N ALA A 137 3.89 -26.28 -12.14
CA ALA A 137 5.03 -25.42 -12.34
C ALA A 137 5.86 -25.27 -11.05
N PHE A 138 5.21 -25.05 -9.91
CA PHE A 138 5.87 -25.07 -8.61
C PHE A 138 6.62 -26.37 -8.34
N ASN A 139 5.96 -27.52 -8.55
CA ASN A 139 6.59 -28.83 -8.33
C ASN A 139 7.80 -29.07 -9.24
N ALA A 140 7.79 -28.52 -10.45
CA ALA A 140 8.94 -28.59 -11.37
C ALA A 140 10.17 -27.85 -10.84
N LEU A 141 9.99 -26.79 -10.04
CA LEU A 141 11.06 -26.01 -9.42
C LEU A 141 11.62 -26.65 -8.15
N LEU A 142 10.83 -27.46 -7.43
CA LEU A 142 11.22 -27.98 -6.10
C LEU A 142 12.54 -28.72 -6.13
N LYS A 143 12.76 -29.61 -7.10
CA LYS A 143 14.02 -30.38 -7.19
C LYS A 143 15.23 -29.45 -7.36
N THR A 144 15.10 -28.39 -8.13
CA THR A 144 16.18 -27.41 -8.34
C THR A 144 16.41 -26.54 -7.10
N LEU A 145 15.36 -26.26 -6.33
CA LEU A 145 15.47 -25.51 -5.08
C LEU A 145 16.04 -26.34 -3.93
N GLU A 146 15.89 -27.67 -3.98
CA GLU A 146 16.48 -28.59 -3.01
C GLU A 146 17.98 -28.79 -3.25
N GLU A 147 18.37 -28.96 -4.50
CA GLU A 147 19.77 -29.18 -4.91
C GLU A 147 20.17 -28.15 -5.98
N PRO A 148 20.29 -26.87 -5.60
CA PRO A 148 20.58 -25.81 -6.57
C PRO A 148 22.05 -25.86 -7.01
N PRO A 149 22.36 -25.73 -8.32
CA PRO A 149 23.72 -25.53 -8.76
C PRO A 149 24.32 -24.27 -8.12
N PRO A 150 25.61 -24.24 -7.75
CA PRO A 150 26.23 -23.11 -7.03
C PRO A 150 26.08 -21.76 -7.73
N HIS A 151 26.09 -21.78 -9.06
CA HIS A 151 25.99 -20.60 -9.91
C HIS A 151 24.55 -20.09 -10.11
N VAL A 152 23.52 -20.80 -9.59
CA VAL A 152 22.12 -20.44 -9.79
C VAL A 152 21.55 -19.70 -8.60
N LYS A 153 20.79 -18.63 -8.86
CA LYS A 153 20.05 -17.87 -7.86
C LYS A 153 18.61 -17.67 -8.31
N PHE A 154 17.68 -17.95 -7.42
CA PHE A 154 16.26 -17.67 -7.64
C PHE A 154 15.84 -16.44 -6.84
N ILE A 155 15.05 -15.57 -7.47
CA ILE A 155 14.42 -14.42 -6.83
C ILE A 155 12.94 -14.45 -7.18
N PHE A 156 12.12 -14.82 -6.22
CA PHE A 156 10.67 -14.83 -6.34
C PHE A 156 10.10 -13.51 -5.82
N ALA A 157 9.09 -12.98 -6.49
CA ALA A 157 8.34 -11.82 -6.02
C ALA A 157 6.84 -12.16 -6.01
N THR A 158 6.11 -11.72 -4.98
CA THR A 158 4.68 -11.97 -4.85
C THR A 158 3.97 -10.86 -4.09
N THR A 159 2.73 -10.58 -4.47
CA THR A 159 1.79 -9.78 -3.69
C THR A 159 1.00 -10.61 -2.69
N ASP A 160 0.91 -11.93 -2.89
CA ASP A 160 0.12 -12.84 -2.06
C ASP A 160 0.95 -14.09 -1.67
N VAL A 161 1.55 -14.03 -0.48
CA VAL A 161 2.36 -15.13 0.04
C VAL A 161 1.51 -16.35 0.43
N GLN A 162 0.21 -16.17 0.72
CA GLN A 162 -0.65 -17.27 1.15
C GLN A 162 -0.90 -18.27 0.02
N LYS A 163 -0.82 -17.82 -1.24
CA LYS A 163 -0.95 -18.67 -2.43
C LYS A 163 0.36 -19.35 -2.84
N VAL A 164 1.49 -19.02 -2.21
CA VAL A 164 2.78 -19.68 -2.49
C VAL A 164 2.90 -20.95 -1.65
N LEU A 165 3.33 -22.05 -2.27
CA LEU A 165 3.47 -23.32 -1.55
C LEU A 165 4.44 -23.23 -0.36
N PRO A 166 4.08 -23.74 0.83
CA PRO A 166 4.95 -23.73 2.01
C PRO A 166 6.32 -24.39 1.76
N THR A 167 6.36 -25.38 0.86
CA THR A 167 7.59 -26.08 0.43
C THR A 167 8.57 -25.17 -0.30
N ILE A 168 8.10 -24.16 -1.02
CA ILE A 168 8.91 -23.10 -1.65
C ILE A 168 9.38 -22.09 -0.60
N ILE A 169 8.42 -21.59 0.23
CA ILE A 169 8.71 -20.59 1.26
C ILE A 169 9.81 -21.07 2.21
N SER A 170 9.78 -22.34 2.63
CA SER A 170 10.76 -22.93 3.56
C SER A 170 12.19 -23.00 3.02
N ARG A 171 12.37 -22.90 1.70
CA ARG A 171 13.68 -22.94 1.01
C ARG A 171 14.19 -21.58 0.57
N CYS A 172 13.39 -20.52 0.79
CA CYS A 172 13.72 -19.16 0.40
C CYS A 172 14.07 -18.29 1.61
N GLN A 173 15.02 -17.39 1.44
CA GLN A 173 15.17 -16.27 2.36
C GLN A 173 14.08 -15.25 2.07
N ARG A 174 13.13 -15.07 2.99
CA ARG A 174 11.98 -14.18 2.84
C ARG A 174 12.32 -12.75 3.24
N PHE A 175 11.83 -11.81 2.44
CA PHE A 175 11.89 -10.36 2.67
C PHE A 175 10.51 -9.75 2.49
N ASP A 176 10.02 -9.10 3.53
CA ASP A 176 8.73 -8.44 3.52
C ASP A 176 8.91 -6.94 3.24
N LEU A 177 8.50 -6.51 2.05
CA LEU A 177 8.46 -5.10 1.67
C LEU A 177 7.18 -4.46 2.21
N LYS A 178 7.32 -3.31 2.84
CA LYS A 178 6.23 -2.58 3.47
C LYS A 178 5.61 -1.55 2.52
N PRO A 179 4.35 -1.16 2.72
CA PRO A 179 3.82 0.05 2.10
C PRO A 179 4.74 1.24 2.40
N ILE A 180 4.98 2.07 1.39
CA ILE A 180 5.87 3.23 1.53
C ILE A 180 5.09 4.37 2.18
N PRO A 181 5.60 4.98 3.28
CA PRO A 181 4.97 6.14 3.91
C PRO A 181 4.71 7.27 2.91
N SER A 182 3.56 7.92 3.02
CA SER A 182 3.15 9.00 2.09
C SER A 182 4.17 10.13 2.01
N GLU A 183 4.83 10.47 3.13
CA GLU A 183 5.86 11.51 3.18
C GLU A 183 7.06 11.16 2.28
N LEU A 184 7.47 9.90 2.25
CA LEU A 184 8.57 9.43 1.38
C LEU A 184 8.15 9.42 -0.09
N ILE A 185 6.88 9.09 -0.38
CA ILE A 185 6.33 9.17 -1.74
C ILE A 185 6.35 10.63 -2.21
N VAL A 186 5.84 11.57 -1.41
CA VAL A 186 5.86 13.01 -1.70
C VAL A 186 7.28 13.51 -1.96
N GLN A 187 8.24 13.14 -1.10
CA GLN A 187 9.65 13.51 -1.29
C GLN A 187 10.22 12.98 -2.60
N ARG A 188 9.89 11.75 -2.98
CA ARG A 188 10.34 11.16 -4.25
C ARG A 188 9.70 11.85 -5.44
N LEU A 189 8.39 12.11 -5.40
CA LEU A 189 7.68 12.85 -6.47
C LEU A 189 8.19 14.27 -6.63
N LYS A 190 8.53 14.99 -5.53
CA LYS A 190 9.19 16.30 -5.59
C LYS A 190 10.51 16.26 -6.35
N LYS A 191 11.35 15.26 -6.08
CA LYS A 191 12.62 15.07 -6.81
C LYS A 191 12.37 14.84 -8.30
N ILE A 192 11.38 14.05 -8.64
CA ILE A 192 10.99 13.78 -10.03
C ILE A 192 10.49 15.07 -10.70
N ALA A 193 9.58 15.79 -10.06
CA ALA A 193 9.02 17.05 -10.57
C ALA A 193 10.12 18.09 -10.89
N LEU A 194 11.08 18.25 -9.98
CA LEU A 194 12.22 19.15 -10.18
C LEU A 194 13.07 18.73 -11.38
N ALA A 195 13.37 17.45 -11.53
CA ALA A 195 14.19 16.95 -12.63
C ALA A 195 13.47 17.03 -13.98
N GLU A 196 12.14 16.81 -14.01
CA GLU A 196 11.31 16.91 -15.22
C GLU A 196 10.85 18.36 -15.49
N LYS A 197 11.22 19.34 -14.63
CA LYS A 197 10.83 20.75 -14.73
C LYS A 197 9.32 20.98 -14.68
N ILE A 198 8.64 20.24 -13.83
CA ILE A 198 7.20 20.32 -13.61
C ILE A 198 6.94 21.08 -12.33
N LYS A 199 6.05 22.07 -12.40
CA LYS A 199 5.56 22.77 -11.23
C LYS A 199 4.38 22.00 -10.64
N VAL A 200 4.49 21.58 -9.40
CA VAL A 200 3.45 20.85 -8.69
C VAL A 200 3.30 21.39 -7.27
N SER A 201 2.07 21.56 -6.82
CA SER A 201 1.78 22.02 -5.47
C SER A 201 1.96 20.89 -4.44
N ASP A 202 2.37 21.24 -3.22
CA ASP A 202 2.50 20.26 -2.13
C ASP A 202 1.18 19.51 -1.81
N PRO A 203 0.01 20.18 -1.79
CA PRO A 203 -1.26 19.49 -1.63
C PRO A 203 -1.57 18.50 -2.77
N ALA A 204 -1.23 18.82 -4.03
CA ALA A 204 -1.37 17.89 -5.15
C ALA A 204 -0.55 16.61 -4.95
N LEU A 205 0.72 16.77 -4.55
CA LEU A 205 1.59 15.63 -4.25
C LEU A 205 1.09 14.80 -3.07
N ALA A 206 0.54 15.43 -2.03
CA ALA A 206 -0.06 14.75 -0.89
C ALA A 206 -1.29 13.94 -1.32
N SER A 207 -2.14 14.50 -2.18
CA SER A 207 -3.31 13.80 -2.74
C SER A 207 -2.90 12.61 -3.61
N ILE A 208 -1.89 12.76 -4.47
CA ILE A 208 -1.33 11.65 -5.27
C ILE A 208 -0.76 10.55 -4.37
N ALA A 209 0.02 10.90 -3.33
CA ALA A 209 0.60 9.94 -2.41
C ALA A 209 -0.47 9.16 -1.61
N ARG A 210 -1.55 9.84 -1.20
CA ARG A 210 -2.70 9.22 -0.55
C ARG A 210 -3.41 8.22 -1.46
N MET A 211 -3.59 8.56 -2.74
CA MET A 211 -4.21 7.66 -3.73
C MET A 211 -3.37 6.42 -4.01
N ALA A 212 -2.06 6.56 -3.97
CA ALA A 212 -1.13 5.48 -4.28
C ALA A 212 -1.02 4.41 -3.20
N ASP A 213 -1.59 4.64 -2.00
CA ASP A 213 -1.69 3.70 -0.89
C ASP A 213 -0.38 2.91 -0.63
N GLY A 214 0.73 3.63 -0.55
CA GLY A 214 2.06 3.06 -0.31
C GLY A 214 2.75 2.47 -1.54
N GLY A 215 2.18 2.55 -2.75
CA GLY A 215 2.76 2.08 -4.00
C GLY A 215 3.50 3.18 -4.76
N MET A 216 4.84 3.19 -4.78
CA MET A 216 5.61 4.19 -5.54
C MET A 216 5.32 4.15 -7.04
N ARG A 217 5.14 2.97 -7.62
CA ARG A 217 4.81 2.82 -9.05
C ARG A 217 3.46 3.44 -9.38
N ASP A 218 2.48 3.24 -8.51
CA ASP A 218 1.13 3.77 -8.68
C ASP A 218 1.15 5.28 -8.50
N ALA A 219 1.88 5.83 -7.51
CA ALA A 219 2.10 7.27 -7.37
C ALA A 219 2.73 7.92 -8.60
N GLN A 220 3.75 7.28 -9.18
CA GLN A 220 4.41 7.77 -10.40
C GLN A 220 3.49 7.70 -11.63
N SER A 221 2.64 6.67 -11.73
CA SER A 221 1.67 6.53 -12.81
C SER A 221 0.56 7.58 -12.72
N ILE A 222 0.05 7.84 -11.52
CA ILE A 222 -0.91 8.91 -11.25
C ILE A 222 -0.29 10.27 -11.61
N PHE A 223 0.94 10.53 -11.17
CA PHE A 223 1.64 11.78 -11.46
C PHE A 223 1.86 12.00 -12.97
N ASP A 224 2.24 10.95 -13.69
CA ASP A 224 2.41 10.97 -15.15
C ASP A 224 1.09 11.27 -15.89
N GLN A 225 -0.02 10.70 -15.42
CA GLN A 225 -1.34 10.99 -15.93
C GLN A 225 -1.75 12.45 -15.68
N MET A 226 -1.44 13.01 -14.50
CA MET A 226 -1.70 14.41 -14.19
C MET A 226 -0.90 15.35 -15.08
N ILE A 227 0.38 15.03 -15.36
CA ILE A 227 1.18 15.80 -16.31
C ILE A 227 0.59 15.76 -17.71
N SER A 228 0.08 14.60 -18.13
CA SER A 228 -0.56 14.45 -19.44
C SER A 228 -1.85 15.27 -19.54
N PHE A 229 -2.57 15.46 -18.45
CA PHE A 229 -3.82 16.21 -18.37
C PHE A 229 -3.59 17.73 -18.23
N CYS A 230 -2.75 18.15 -17.27
CA CYS A 230 -2.55 19.55 -16.90
C CYS A 230 -1.35 20.21 -17.61
N GLY A 231 -0.47 19.42 -18.22
CA GLY A 231 0.82 19.90 -18.73
C GLY A 231 1.84 20.09 -17.61
N ASN A 232 2.58 21.21 -17.64
CA ASN A 232 3.72 21.42 -16.74
C ASN A 232 3.35 22.06 -15.38
N GLU A 233 2.09 22.35 -15.12
CA GLU A 233 1.60 22.89 -13.85
C GLU A 233 0.48 22.02 -13.32
N VAL A 234 0.67 21.42 -12.15
CA VAL A 234 -0.30 20.49 -11.52
C VAL A 234 -0.70 21.08 -10.17
N GLY A 235 -1.96 21.50 -10.07
CA GLY A 235 -2.59 21.97 -8.85
C GLY A 235 -3.33 20.86 -8.10
N GLU A 236 -3.71 21.13 -6.84
CA GLU A 236 -4.54 20.19 -6.08
C GLU A 236 -5.92 20.03 -6.72
N ALA A 237 -6.54 21.13 -7.16
CA ALA A 237 -7.85 21.12 -7.81
C ALA A 237 -7.88 20.17 -9.02
N ASP A 238 -6.83 20.14 -9.82
CA ASP A 238 -6.72 19.27 -10.98
C ASP A 238 -6.73 17.79 -10.57
N VAL A 239 -5.98 17.44 -9.51
CA VAL A 239 -5.95 16.07 -9.00
C VAL A 239 -7.31 15.65 -8.45
N LEU A 240 -7.97 16.53 -7.70
CA LEU A 240 -9.29 16.29 -7.15
C LEU A 240 -10.34 16.09 -8.25
N ASP A 241 -10.27 16.90 -9.31
CA ASP A 241 -11.23 16.85 -10.42
C ASP A 241 -11.04 15.61 -11.29
N VAL A 242 -9.81 15.28 -11.68
CA VAL A 242 -9.53 14.10 -12.53
C VAL A 242 -9.90 12.79 -11.85
N TYR A 243 -9.73 12.72 -10.53
CA TYR A 243 -9.97 11.47 -9.77
C TYR A 243 -11.25 11.52 -8.93
N GLY A 244 -12.08 12.55 -9.06
CA GLY A 244 -13.32 12.67 -8.29
C GLY A 244 -13.08 12.73 -6.77
N LEU A 245 -11.91 13.19 -6.33
CA LEU A 245 -11.56 13.24 -4.91
C LEU A 245 -12.19 14.43 -4.21
N VAL A 246 -12.31 14.34 -2.90
CA VAL A 246 -12.79 15.41 -2.04
C VAL A 246 -11.61 16.08 -1.34
N ALA A 247 -11.61 17.41 -1.31
CA ALA A 247 -10.58 18.19 -0.62
C ALA A 247 -10.51 17.86 0.88
N GLY A 248 -9.30 17.83 1.44
CA GLY A 248 -9.08 17.47 2.85
C GLY A 248 -9.89 18.32 3.84
N GLU A 249 -10.11 19.61 3.54
CA GLU A 249 -10.95 20.50 4.34
C GLU A 249 -12.41 20.02 4.39
N LYS A 250 -12.97 19.57 3.27
CA LYS A 250 -14.34 19.08 3.17
C LYS A 250 -14.50 17.73 3.88
N ILE A 251 -13.49 16.84 3.78
CA ILE A 251 -13.43 15.58 4.53
C ILE A 251 -13.45 15.86 6.03
N SER A 252 -12.62 16.80 6.49
CA SER A 252 -12.58 17.22 7.91
C SER A 252 -13.88 17.86 8.36
N ALA A 253 -14.53 18.65 7.50
CA ALA A 253 -15.83 19.25 7.79
C ALA A 253 -16.93 18.18 7.95
N LEU A 254 -16.93 17.15 7.09
CA LEU A 254 -17.85 16.03 7.20
C LEU A 254 -17.62 15.22 8.49
N ALA A 255 -16.36 14.90 8.81
CA ALA A 255 -16.01 14.20 10.04
C ALA A 255 -16.41 15.02 11.29
N SER A 256 -16.27 16.35 11.26
CA SER A 256 -16.73 17.24 12.35
C SER A 256 -18.25 17.28 12.45
N ALA A 257 -18.96 17.29 11.31
CA ALA A 257 -20.43 17.24 11.31
C ALA A 257 -20.94 15.90 11.88
N LEU A 258 -20.28 14.78 11.59
CA LEU A 258 -20.59 13.48 12.21
C LEU A 258 -20.39 13.50 13.72
N ALA A 259 -19.27 14.04 14.20
CA ALA A 259 -18.98 14.16 15.63
C ALA A 259 -20.00 15.06 16.37
N ALA A 260 -20.43 16.14 15.73
CA ALA A 260 -21.45 17.05 16.26
C ALA A 260 -22.88 16.51 16.09
N ALA A 261 -23.08 15.46 15.28
CA ALA A 261 -24.39 14.95 14.82
C ALA A 261 -25.26 16.05 14.15
N ASP A 262 -24.61 16.86 13.33
CA ASP A 262 -25.27 17.86 12.52
C ASP A 262 -25.75 17.20 11.21
N HIS A 263 -26.95 16.56 11.30
CA HIS A 263 -27.56 15.84 10.19
C HIS A 263 -27.75 16.72 8.95
N LYS A 264 -28.11 18.00 9.18
CA LYS A 264 -28.32 18.94 8.05
C LYS A 264 -27.03 19.16 7.28
N LYS A 265 -25.95 19.45 8.01
CA LYS A 265 -24.65 19.69 7.39
C LYS A 265 -24.07 18.44 6.74
N ILE A 266 -24.33 17.24 7.29
CA ILE A 266 -23.93 15.98 6.68
C ILE A 266 -24.58 15.85 5.29
N VAL A 267 -25.90 16.02 5.19
CA VAL A 267 -26.64 15.92 3.93
C VAL A 267 -26.19 17.00 2.94
N GLU A 268 -26.03 18.24 3.36
CA GLU A 268 -25.55 19.33 2.51
C GLU A 268 -24.16 19.03 1.89
N ILE A 269 -23.23 18.46 2.68
CA ILE A 269 -21.90 18.09 2.18
C ILE A 269 -21.98 16.92 1.21
N VAL A 270 -22.84 15.92 1.48
CA VAL A 270 -23.03 14.76 0.59
C VAL A 270 -23.64 15.20 -0.72
N ASP A 271 -24.69 16.04 -0.69
CA ASP A 271 -25.33 16.58 -1.89
C ASP A 271 -24.32 17.33 -2.76
N ASP A 272 -23.53 18.22 -2.19
CA ASP A 272 -22.52 18.96 -2.92
C ASP A 272 -21.41 18.06 -3.50
N CYS A 273 -21.05 16.97 -2.81
CA CYS A 273 -20.10 16.00 -3.35
C CYS A 273 -20.68 15.20 -4.53
N ASP A 274 -21.92 14.77 -4.41
CA ASP A 274 -22.64 14.01 -5.45
C ASP A 274 -22.88 14.86 -6.71
N GLU A 275 -23.37 16.09 -6.54
CA GLU A 275 -23.58 17.05 -7.64
C GLU A 275 -22.30 17.38 -8.41
N ASN A 276 -21.15 17.37 -7.71
CA ASN A 276 -19.84 17.56 -8.33
C ASN A 276 -19.17 16.27 -8.81
N GLY A 277 -19.91 15.14 -8.83
CA GLY A 277 -19.41 13.86 -9.33
C GLY A 277 -18.23 13.28 -8.53
N ARG A 278 -18.18 13.54 -7.22
CA ARG A 278 -17.11 13.01 -6.34
C ARG A 278 -17.35 11.55 -6.00
N ASP A 279 -16.29 10.77 -5.86
CA ASP A 279 -16.30 9.37 -5.43
C ASP A 279 -16.71 9.27 -3.95
N LEU A 280 -17.97 8.91 -3.69
CA LEU A 280 -18.53 8.83 -2.34
C LEU A 280 -17.99 7.64 -1.57
N TYR A 281 -17.65 6.53 -2.24
CA TYR A 281 -16.99 5.40 -1.60
C TYR A 281 -15.60 5.81 -1.09
N ARG A 282 -14.83 6.52 -1.90
CA ARG A 282 -13.53 7.03 -1.49
C ARG A 282 -13.67 8.05 -0.35
N LEU A 283 -14.66 8.91 -0.41
CA LEU A 283 -14.96 9.86 0.68
C LEU A 283 -15.25 9.11 1.99
N LEU A 284 -16.01 8.01 1.95
CA LEU A 284 -16.26 7.17 3.13
C LEU A 284 -14.96 6.67 3.76
N VAL A 285 -14.05 6.12 2.93
CA VAL A 285 -12.74 5.63 3.39
C VAL A 285 -11.90 6.75 4.00
N ASP A 286 -11.88 7.92 3.36
CA ASP A 286 -11.13 9.07 3.87
C ASP A 286 -11.70 9.61 5.21
N VAL A 287 -13.03 9.58 5.40
CA VAL A 287 -13.68 9.92 6.68
C VAL A 287 -13.35 8.88 7.75
N GLN A 288 -13.37 7.58 7.44
CA GLN A 288 -12.95 6.52 8.37
C GLN A 288 -11.51 6.73 8.86
N VAL A 289 -10.58 7.12 7.98
CA VAL A 289 -9.20 7.45 8.36
C VAL A 289 -9.14 8.63 9.33
N ASN A 290 -9.95 9.68 9.13
CA ASN A 290 -10.03 10.82 10.04
C ASN A 290 -10.58 10.40 11.42
N VAL A 291 -11.68 9.65 11.46
CA VAL A 291 -12.28 9.15 12.71
C VAL A 291 -11.30 8.22 13.44
N ARG A 292 -10.60 7.33 12.72
CA ARG A 292 -9.56 6.47 13.29
C ARG A 292 -8.42 7.29 13.91
N THR A 293 -8.01 8.37 13.26
CA THR A 293 -6.95 9.24 13.79
C THR A 293 -7.39 9.89 15.09
N ALA A 294 -8.65 10.36 15.17
CA ALA A 294 -9.24 10.88 16.40
C ALA A 294 -9.36 9.81 17.50
N LEU A 295 -9.67 8.57 17.14
CA LEU A 295 -9.71 7.45 18.09
C LEU A 295 -8.32 7.16 18.68
N LEU A 296 -7.27 7.15 17.87
CA LEU A 296 -5.90 6.96 18.35
C LEU A 296 -5.45 8.13 19.26
N ASP A 297 -5.85 9.36 18.93
CA ASP A 297 -5.63 10.53 19.80
C ASP A 297 -6.38 10.39 21.14
N ALA A 298 -7.63 9.94 21.12
CA ALA A 298 -8.40 9.68 22.33
C ALA A 298 -7.75 8.63 23.26
N ILE A 299 -7.25 7.54 22.66
CA ILE A 299 -6.52 6.48 23.38
C ILE A 299 -5.25 7.07 24.02
N SER A 300 -4.49 7.89 23.29
CA SER A 300 -3.26 8.51 23.79
C SER A 300 -3.50 9.54 24.91
N ARG A 301 -4.70 10.16 24.94
CA ARG A 301 -5.11 11.19 25.93
C ARG A 301 -6.02 10.69 27.04
N ASN A 302 -5.99 9.39 27.34
CA ASN A 302 -6.76 8.78 28.43
C ASN A 302 -8.29 8.87 28.27
N GLY A 303 -8.82 8.69 27.08
CA GLY A 303 -10.21 8.33 26.87
C GLY A 303 -11.09 9.31 26.09
N SER A 304 -10.59 10.49 25.69
CA SER A 304 -11.34 11.42 24.85
C SER A 304 -10.46 12.23 23.91
N SER A 305 -11.00 12.62 22.73
CA SER A 305 -10.35 13.52 21.77
C SER A 305 -11.29 14.59 21.26
N SER A 306 -10.76 15.77 21.02
CA SER A 306 -11.45 16.88 20.36
C SER A 306 -10.93 17.11 18.92
N ALA A 307 -10.22 16.13 18.34
CA ALA A 307 -9.61 16.25 17.02
C ALA A 307 -10.65 16.47 15.90
N LEU A 308 -11.91 16.05 16.10
CA LEU A 308 -13.02 16.29 15.19
C LEU A 308 -13.84 17.56 15.52
N GLY A 309 -13.30 18.47 16.35
CA GLY A 309 -13.96 19.72 16.74
C GLY A 309 -14.95 19.58 17.89
N THR A 310 -15.43 18.38 18.19
CA THR A 310 -16.32 18.06 19.32
C THR A 310 -15.65 17.00 20.18
N PRO A 311 -15.67 17.13 21.53
CA PRO A 311 -15.14 16.10 22.40
C PRO A 311 -15.92 14.78 22.24
N MET A 312 -15.20 13.70 21.91
CA MET A 312 -15.76 12.36 21.78
C MET A 312 -14.93 11.38 22.60
N THR A 313 -15.60 10.47 23.28
CA THR A 313 -14.95 9.39 24.04
C THR A 313 -14.43 8.30 23.09
N THR A 314 -13.48 7.50 23.56
CA THR A 314 -12.98 6.31 22.82
C THR A 314 -14.13 5.39 22.39
N GLU A 315 -15.12 5.19 23.27
CA GLU A 315 -16.30 4.35 22.99
C GLU A 315 -17.15 4.94 21.84
N GLN A 316 -17.43 6.25 21.89
CA GLN A 316 -18.18 6.94 20.84
C GLN A 316 -17.47 6.88 19.47
N LEU A 317 -16.15 7.12 19.47
CA LEU A 317 -15.33 7.05 18.25
C LEU A 317 -15.27 5.62 17.69
N THR A 318 -15.17 4.60 18.54
CA THR A 318 -15.21 3.20 18.11
C THR A 318 -16.54 2.88 17.45
N ARG A 319 -17.66 3.22 18.08
CA ARG A 319 -19.02 2.98 17.52
C ARG A 319 -19.26 3.75 16.22
N LEU A 320 -18.76 4.99 16.14
CA LEU A 320 -18.83 5.77 14.92
C LEU A 320 -18.07 5.06 13.78
N LEU A 321 -16.87 4.59 14.06
CA LEU A 321 -16.04 3.89 13.08
C LEU A 321 -16.67 2.56 12.64
N ASP A 322 -17.20 1.78 13.58
CA ASP A 322 -17.90 0.52 13.30
C ASP A 322 -19.13 0.75 12.40
N GLY A 323 -19.96 1.77 12.70
CA GLY A 323 -21.11 2.11 11.89
C GLY A 323 -20.74 2.53 10.46
N LEU A 324 -19.65 3.28 10.30
CA LEU A 324 -19.12 3.62 8.97
C LEU A 324 -18.62 2.38 8.22
N HIS A 325 -17.96 1.46 8.92
CA HIS A 325 -17.44 0.22 8.32
C HIS A 325 -18.58 -0.73 7.89
N GLU A 326 -19.62 -0.88 8.71
CA GLU A 326 -20.80 -1.67 8.33
C GLU A 326 -21.49 -1.17 7.06
N GLY A 327 -21.47 0.15 6.83
CA GLY A 327 -22.03 0.78 5.63
C GLY A 327 -21.21 0.59 4.36
N GLU A 328 -19.94 0.23 4.47
CA GLU A 328 -18.98 0.22 3.35
C GLU A 328 -19.43 -0.66 2.17
N GLY A 329 -19.89 -1.88 2.48
CA GLY A 329 -20.38 -2.82 1.46
C GLY A 329 -21.60 -2.29 0.69
N GLY A 330 -22.51 -1.57 1.36
CA GLY A 330 -23.68 -0.95 0.73
C GLY A 330 -23.30 0.20 -0.19
N VAL A 331 -22.35 1.04 0.20
CA VAL A 331 -21.87 2.15 -0.63
C VAL A 331 -21.17 1.62 -1.88
N LYS A 332 -20.29 0.63 -1.72
CA LYS A 332 -19.46 0.09 -2.80
C LYS A 332 -20.24 -0.73 -3.84
N HIS A 333 -21.25 -1.48 -3.42
CA HIS A 333 -21.92 -2.50 -4.25
C HIS A 333 -23.43 -2.32 -4.35
N GLY A 334 -24.00 -1.31 -3.70
CA GLY A 334 -25.44 -1.05 -3.69
C GLY A 334 -25.92 -0.39 -4.98
N LEU A 335 -27.25 -0.37 -5.17
CA LEU A 335 -27.89 0.20 -6.35
C LEU A 335 -27.80 1.74 -6.43
N SER A 336 -27.67 2.43 -5.29
CA SER A 336 -27.52 3.88 -5.20
C SER A 336 -26.41 4.20 -4.22
N GLU A 337 -25.28 4.63 -4.75
CA GLU A 337 -24.11 5.00 -3.94
C GLU A 337 -24.45 6.12 -2.95
N LYS A 338 -25.11 7.19 -3.41
CA LYS A 338 -25.52 8.34 -2.61
C LYS A 338 -26.40 7.93 -1.43
N ILE A 339 -27.53 7.25 -1.70
CA ILE A 339 -28.48 6.86 -0.65
C ILE A 339 -27.79 5.95 0.39
N ASN A 340 -27.00 4.99 -0.07
CA ASN A 340 -26.30 4.08 0.83
C ASN A 340 -25.25 4.82 1.66
N PHE A 341 -24.57 5.82 1.08
CA PHE A 341 -23.63 6.65 1.79
C PHE A 341 -24.31 7.50 2.87
N GLU A 342 -25.38 8.21 2.54
CA GLU A 342 -26.18 8.97 3.52
C GLU A 342 -26.66 8.09 4.67
N VAL A 343 -27.24 6.93 4.36
CA VAL A 343 -27.74 5.97 5.35
C VAL A 343 -26.58 5.47 6.24
N ALA A 344 -25.42 5.17 5.66
CA ALA A 344 -24.24 4.74 6.41
C ALA A 344 -23.79 5.82 7.41
N LEU A 345 -23.68 7.08 6.95
CA LEU A 345 -23.29 8.20 7.80
C LEU A 345 -24.28 8.43 8.94
N LEU A 346 -25.58 8.47 8.64
CA LEU A 346 -26.62 8.71 9.65
C LEU A 346 -26.70 7.57 10.69
N LYS A 347 -26.62 6.31 10.24
CA LYS A 347 -26.55 5.15 11.16
C LYS A 347 -25.32 5.18 12.05
N ALA A 348 -24.16 5.56 11.52
CA ALA A 348 -22.95 5.68 12.29
C ALA A 348 -23.06 6.76 13.38
N VAL A 349 -23.69 7.90 13.07
CA VAL A 349 -23.98 8.95 14.06
C VAL A 349 -24.90 8.42 15.18
N GLU A 350 -25.98 7.74 14.83
CA GLU A 350 -26.92 7.17 15.80
C GLU A 350 -26.21 6.12 16.68
N ALA A 351 -25.42 5.23 16.09
CA ALA A 351 -24.64 4.22 16.82
C ALA A 351 -23.67 4.87 17.83
N SER A 352 -23.01 5.96 17.44
CA SER A 352 -22.07 6.68 18.32
C SER A 352 -22.73 7.33 19.53
N ARG A 353 -24.03 7.65 19.43
CA ARG A 353 -24.84 8.28 20.48
C ARG A 353 -25.60 7.29 21.37
N ALA A 354 -25.76 6.05 20.91
CA ALA A 354 -26.43 5.02 21.67
C ALA A 354 -25.68 4.82 23.01
N ARG A 355 -26.37 5.04 24.13
CA ARG A 355 -25.81 4.74 25.46
C ARG A 355 -25.70 3.23 25.60
N ALA A 356 -24.56 2.76 26.09
CA ALA A 356 -24.44 1.35 26.43
C ALA A 356 -25.52 1.01 27.51
N ILE A 357 -26.23 -0.09 27.30
CA ILE A 357 -27.24 -0.58 28.26
C ILE A 357 -26.63 -0.68 29.66
N ASP A 358 -25.38 -1.12 29.75
CA ASP A 358 -24.65 -1.22 31.00
C ASP A 358 -24.44 0.13 31.70
N SER A 359 -24.25 1.24 30.97
CA SER A 359 -24.12 2.57 31.58
C SER A 359 -25.45 3.10 32.09
N LEU A 360 -26.54 2.81 31.36
CA LEU A 360 -27.90 3.13 31.79
C LEU A 360 -28.27 2.31 33.02
N ILE A 361 -27.94 1.02 33.08
CA ILE A 361 -28.17 0.17 34.26
C ILE A 361 -27.39 0.71 35.46
N LYS A 362 -26.13 1.11 35.28
CA LYS A 362 -25.32 1.71 36.34
C LYS A 362 -25.90 3.04 36.83
N GLU A 363 -26.35 3.91 35.92
CA GLU A 363 -27.01 5.18 36.31
C GLU A 363 -28.31 4.92 37.08
N ILE A 364 -29.13 3.99 36.58
CA ILE A 364 -30.40 3.62 37.24
C ILE A 364 -30.13 3.00 38.65
N SER A 365 -29.14 2.11 38.75
CA SER A 365 -28.74 1.50 40.00
C SER A 365 -28.23 2.57 40.99
N ALA A 366 -27.38 3.50 40.53
CA ALA A 366 -26.90 4.60 41.40
C ALA A 366 -28.03 5.55 41.83
N MET A 367 -29.03 5.79 40.97
CA MET A 367 -30.22 6.55 41.35
C MET A 367 -31.12 5.80 42.35
N ALA A 368 -31.23 4.47 42.19
CA ALA A 368 -31.99 3.62 43.12
C ALA A 368 -31.34 3.55 44.50
N ASP A 369 -30.01 3.47 44.54
CA ASP A 369 -29.23 3.46 45.80
C ASP A 369 -29.25 4.84 46.53
N GLY A 370 -29.56 5.92 45.81
CA GLY A 370 -29.67 7.27 46.34
C GLY A 370 -31.08 7.67 46.82
N LEU A 371 -32.08 6.81 46.66
CA LEU A 371 -33.42 7.07 47.19
C LEU A 371 -33.47 6.72 48.69
N PRO A 372 -33.93 7.62 49.59
CA PRO A 372 -34.08 7.31 51.00
C PRO A 372 -35.12 6.18 51.14
N GLU A 373 -34.81 5.16 51.93
CA GLU A 373 -35.79 4.16 52.38
C GLU A 373 -36.90 4.85 53.13
N ASP A 374 -37.96 5.19 52.42
CA ASP A 374 -39.20 5.63 53.13
C ASP A 374 -39.79 4.47 53.95
N GLY A 375 -39.65 4.61 55.21
CA GLY A 375 -40.08 3.63 56.20
C GLY A 375 -41.56 3.26 56.08
N VAL A 376 -41.79 2.06 55.61
CA VAL A 376 -43.10 1.41 55.83
C VAL A 376 -43.24 1.10 57.27
N LYS A 377 -43.85 2.04 58.01
CA LYS A 377 -44.40 1.76 59.35
C LYS A 377 -45.48 0.69 59.19
N LYS A 378 -45.17 -0.54 59.57
CA LYS A 378 -46.18 -1.54 59.91
C LYS A 378 -46.91 -1.04 61.16
N ASN A 379 -48.12 -0.55 60.98
CA ASN A 379 -49.09 -0.46 62.08
C ASN A 379 -49.77 -1.81 62.28
N GLY A 380 -49.85 -2.21 63.57
CA GLY A 380 -50.20 -3.40 64.22
C GLY A 380 -51.49 -4.12 63.98
#